data_f07e48e17c063f0ae7f78fb3164b84ca
#
_entry.id   f07e48e17c063f0ae7f78fb3164b84ca
#
_cell.length_a   1.000
_cell.length_b   1.000
_cell.length_c   1.000
_cell.angle_alpha   90.00
_cell.angle_beta   90.00
_cell.angle_gamma   90.00
#
_symmetry.space_group_name_H-M   'P 1'
#
loop_
_entity.id
_entity.type
_entity.pdbx_description
1 polymer ?
#
loop_
_entity_poly.entity_id
_entity_poly.type
_entity_poly.pdbx_seq_one_letter_code
_entity_poly.pdbx_strand_id
1 'polypeptide(L)'
;MAKKVFYDDDARNRVLGGAKSLYDAVKVTYGPKGRNVVIAKGFGGPTVTHDGVTVAEGIELPENDDETLGYKVGADLIKQAAKNLNKQAGDGTTTVTVLTYSILKEANRLIAAGHNPMELRKGIEQAGAEIVKELNKLAEPIEGKSDRVAEVATISAGDAEIGKLIAGVIEKVGKDGVVTVEAGQGLELEAEVVEGFSLDKGWVSPFFVTDAGRQEAVYEKPAILITDKKISSVQEFLPMLEKLAQSGKKDVVLIADEVEGEALSILVLNKLKGVFNTVAVKAPSFGDRRKDVLRDIAVLTGATVISEDHGLTFENAGLEVLGSARKVIVGKDETTIIEGAGKPSGVKERIAEIKSLSENASSEYEKEQFDKRAAALSGKVAVIKVGGATETEIDEKKFRVDDAVAATKAALAEGIVAGGGVTLVNLAGNLKVSGADSLSVGRQILKDALKQPFLQIMKNAGLNADALLAQVESGKPGFGVNVMKPEDGLIDVKKAGVIDPARVTKEAVQNAVSIASTAATMGALVVDIPEAEVAAVPGGMPGMGMM
;
A
#
# COMPACT_ATOMS: atom_id res chain seq x y z
N MET A 1 9.46 -11.10 -29.31
CA MET A 1 8.35 -12.05 -29.11
C MET A 1 7.26 -11.78 -30.14
N ALA A 2 6.70 -12.83 -30.75
CA ALA A 2 5.54 -12.70 -31.63
C ALA A 2 4.31 -12.37 -30.78
N LYS A 3 3.37 -11.59 -31.36
CA LYS A 3 2.14 -11.21 -30.66
C LYS A 3 0.92 -11.85 -31.31
N LYS A 4 -0.05 -12.24 -30.49
CA LYS A 4 -1.37 -12.70 -30.94
C LYS A 4 -2.39 -11.62 -30.60
N VAL A 5 -3.35 -11.44 -31.48
CA VAL A 5 -4.42 -10.45 -31.29
C VAL A 5 -5.76 -11.17 -31.27
N PHE A 6 -6.53 -10.92 -30.23
CA PHE A 6 -7.91 -11.35 -30.08
C PHE A 6 -8.83 -10.14 -30.23
N TYR A 7 -10.04 -10.34 -30.70
CA TYR A 7 -10.98 -9.26 -30.98
C TYR A 7 -12.31 -9.48 -30.27
N ASP A 8 -13.01 -8.41 -30.00
CA ASP A 8 -14.40 -8.38 -29.54
C ASP A 8 -14.70 -9.30 -28.35
N ASP A 9 -15.63 -10.23 -28.50
CA ASP A 9 -16.08 -11.10 -27.42
C ASP A 9 -14.98 -12.08 -26.96
N ASP A 10 -14.14 -12.57 -27.87
CA ASP A 10 -13.03 -13.46 -27.48
C ASP A 10 -12.02 -12.72 -26.60
N ALA A 11 -11.64 -11.50 -26.98
CA ALA A 11 -10.78 -10.65 -26.17
C ALA A 11 -11.37 -10.38 -24.77
N ARG A 12 -12.66 -9.99 -24.71
CA ARG A 12 -13.34 -9.70 -23.44
C ARG A 12 -13.49 -10.93 -22.55
N ASN A 13 -13.81 -12.09 -23.13
CA ASN A 13 -13.99 -13.34 -22.38
C ASN A 13 -12.67 -13.83 -21.77
N ARG A 14 -11.54 -13.67 -22.46
CA ARG A 14 -10.20 -14.00 -21.94
C ARG A 14 -9.82 -13.13 -20.75
N VAL A 15 -9.99 -11.83 -20.87
CA VAL A 15 -9.76 -10.90 -19.77
C VAL A 15 -10.68 -11.20 -18.59
N LEU A 16 -11.97 -11.46 -18.84
CA LEU A 16 -12.90 -11.83 -17.78
C LEU A 16 -12.55 -13.16 -17.11
N GLY A 17 -12.05 -14.14 -17.87
CA GLY A 17 -11.59 -15.44 -17.34
C GLY A 17 -10.44 -15.29 -16.35
N GLY A 18 -9.44 -14.50 -16.71
CA GLY A 18 -8.32 -14.19 -15.82
C GLY A 18 -8.74 -13.39 -14.58
N ALA A 19 -9.57 -12.37 -14.78
CA ALA A 19 -10.15 -11.60 -13.68
C ALA A 19 -10.98 -12.49 -12.72
N LYS A 20 -11.72 -13.46 -13.27
CA LYS A 20 -12.50 -14.42 -12.48
C LYS A 20 -11.60 -15.32 -11.62
N SER A 21 -10.53 -15.82 -12.18
CA SER A 21 -9.60 -16.71 -11.45
C SER A 21 -9.01 -16.01 -10.23
N LEU A 22 -8.60 -14.75 -10.39
CA LEU A 22 -8.10 -13.94 -9.27
C LEU A 22 -9.21 -13.62 -8.26
N TYR A 23 -10.38 -13.16 -8.73
CA TYR A 23 -11.53 -12.86 -7.88
C TYR A 23 -11.93 -14.06 -7.03
N ASP A 24 -11.99 -15.27 -7.62
CA ASP A 24 -12.41 -16.48 -6.92
C ASP A 24 -11.46 -16.85 -5.76
N ALA A 25 -10.18 -16.59 -5.91
CA ALA A 25 -9.20 -16.81 -4.86
C ALA A 25 -9.24 -15.72 -3.77
N VAL A 26 -9.38 -14.44 -4.16
CA VAL A 26 -9.36 -13.33 -3.20
C VAL A 26 -10.66 -13.24 -2.39
N LYS A 27 -11.83 -13.43 -3.01
CA LYS A 27 -13.14 -13.26 -2.33
C LYS A 27 -13.33 -14.12 -1.09
N VAL A 28 -12.62 -15.25 -0.98
CA VAL A 28 -12.77 -16.18 0.16
C VAL A 28 -12.20 -15.61 1.45
N THR A 29 -11.33 -14.61 1.37
CA THR A 29 -10.75 -13.92 2.52
C THR A 29 -11.65 -12.80 3.07
N TYR A 30 -12.75 -12.47 2.39
CA TYR A 30 -13.51 -11.27 2.66
C TYR A 30 -14.34 -11.32 3.94
N GLY A 31 -14.15 -10.32 4.81
CA GLY A 31 -14.89 -10.11 6.04
C GLY A 31 -14.45 -11.01 7.20
N PRO A 32 -15.04 -10.84 8.41
CA PRO A 32 -14.54 -11.47 9.64
C PRO A 32 -14.75 -12.99 9.71
N LYS A 33 -15.51 -13.57 8.79
CA LYS A 33 -15.64 -15.02 8.57
C LYS A 33 -14.94 -15.48 7.30
N GLY A 34 -14.09 -14.64 6.72
CA GLY A 34 -13.21 -15.00 5.63
C GLY A 34 -12.23 -16.10 6.04
N ARG A 35 -11.63 -16.75 5.05
CA ARG A 35 -10.72 -17.88 5.24
C ARG A 35 -9.36 -17.56 4.66
N ASN A 36 -8.31 -18.14 5.26
CA ASN A 36 -6.97 -18.02 4.73
C ASN A 36 -6.81 -18.72 3.39
N VAL A 37 -5.92 -18.19 2.57
CA VAL A 37 -5.43 -18.80 1.33
C VAL A 37 -4.00 -19.27 1.56
N VAL A 38 -3.68 -20.46 1.04
CA VAL A 38 -2.33 -21.02 1.07
C VAL A 38 -1.70 -20.86 -0.29
N ILE A 39 -0.58 -20.15 -0.36
CA ILE A 39 0.16 -19.85 -1.58
C ILE A 39 1.45 -20.66 -1.57
N ALA A 40 1.63 -21.52 -2.59
CA ALA A 40 2.87 -22.24 -2.79
C ALA A 40 3.97 -21.26 -3.24
N LYS A 41 5.16 -21.38 -2.68
CA LYS A 41 6.35 -20.65 -3.13
C LYS A 41 7.32 -21.61 -3.83
N GLY A 42 7.99 -21.14 -4.86
CA GLY A 42 9.01 -21.92 -5.57
C GLY A 42 10.25 -22.20 -4.71
N PHE A 43 10.47 -21.40 -3.66
CA PHE A 43 11.55 -21.54 -2.70
C PHE A 43 11.05 -21.17 -1.30
N GLY A 44 11.36 -21.97 -0.29
CA GLY A 44 10.88 -21.81 1.08
C GLY A 44 9.56 -22.54 1.35
N GLY A 45 8.93 -22.26 2.50
CA GLY A 45 7.62 -22.82 2.86
C GLY A 45 6.45 -22.11 2.22
N PRO A 46 5.24 -22.71 2.20
CA PRO A 46 4.04 -22.04 1.70
C PRO A 46 3.70 -20.82 2.59
N THR A 47 3.16 -19.78 1.96
CA THR A 47 2.61 -18.62 2.70
C THR A 47 1.13 -18.87 2.97
N VAL A 48 0.73 -18.72 4.22
CA VAL A 48 -0.68 -18.72 4.63
C VAL A 48 -1.07 -17.27 4.92
N THR A 49 -2.07 -16.75 4.24
CA THR A 49 -2.45 -15.35 4.37
C THR A 49 -3.96 -15.15 4.25
N HIS A 50 -4.43 -14.11 4.92
CA HIS A 50 -5.80 -13.58 4.82
C HIS A 50 -5.83 -12.29 3.99
N ASP A 51 -4.67 -11.67 3.76
CA ASP A 51 -4.57 -10.41 3.04
C ASP A 51 -4.85 -10.58 1.54
N GLY A 52 -5.80 -9.76 1.04
CA GLY A 52 -6.23 -9.80 -0.35
C GLY A 52 -5.16 -9.37 -1.35
N VAL A 53 -4.23 -8.45 -0.99
CA VAL A 53 -3.11 -8.05 -1.87
C VAL A 53 -2.12 -9.19 -2.02
N THR A 54 -1.69 -9.78 -0.92
CA THR A 54 -0.76 -10.92 -0.94
C THR A 54 -1.32 -12.08 -1.73
N VAL A 55 -2.62 -12.37 -1.57
CA VAL A 55 -3.29 -13.41 -2.39
C VAL A 55 -3.28 -13.03 -3.86
N ALA A 56 -3.63 -11.78 -4.18
CA ALA A 56 -3.67 -11.32 -5.56
C ALA A 56 -2.29 -11.38 -6.23
N GLU A 57 -1.23 -10.94 -5.53
CA GLU A 57 0.13 -10.96 -6.03
C GLU A 57 0.69 -12.37 -6.20
N GLY A 58 0.34 -13.28 -5.30
CA GLY A 58 0.78 -14.67 -5.34
C GLY A 58 0.14 -15.52 -6.45
N ILE A 59 -0.85 -14.99 -7.17
CA ILE A 59 -1.48 -15.72 -8.27
C ILE A 59 -0.79 -15.37 -9.58
N GLU A 60 -0.11 -16.35 -10.16
CA GLU A 60 0.41 -16.30 -11.52
C GLU A 60 -0.40 -17.27 -12.39
N LEU A 61 -1.07 -16.74 -13.41
CA LEU A 61 -1.84 -17.55 -14.33
C LEU A 61 -0.93 -18.01 -15.47
N PRO A 62 -0.90 -19.33 -15.77
CA PRO A 62 -0.14 -19.85 -16.91
C PRO A 62 -0.77 -19.37 -18.22
N GLU A 63 0.09 -19.06 -19.20
CA GLU A 63 -0.32 -18.72 -20.58
C GLU A 63 0.31 -19.75 -21.56
N ASN A 64 0.29 -21.03 -21.16
CA ASN A 64 1.01 -22.08 -21.88
C ASN A 64 0.22 -22.67 -23.06
N ASP A 65 -1.08 -22.39 -23.13
CA ASP A 65 -1.97 -22.88 -24.17
C ASP A 65 -2.83 -21.75 -24.76
N ASP A 66 -3.43 -22.06 -25.91
CA ASP A 66 -4.26 -21.09 -26.63
C ASP A 66 -5.55 -20.73 -25.89
N GLU A 67 -6.02 -21.55 -24.95
CA GLU A 67 -7.25 -21.33 -24.18
C GLU A 67 -7.03 -20.31 -23.07
N THR A 68 -5.88 -20.33 -22.40
CA THR A 68 -5.54 -19.46 -21.27
C THR A 68 -4.77 -18.18 -21.69
N LEU A 69 -4.32 -18.12 -22.95
CA LEU A 69 -3.60 -16.97 -23.47
C LEU A 69 -4.44 -15.69 -23.33
N GLY A 70 -3.91 -14.69 -22.61
CA GLY A 70 -4.59 -13.44 -22.27
C GLY A 70 -5.28 -13.40 -20.90
N TYR A 71 -5.35 -14.52 -20.17
CA TYR A 71 -5.89 -14.55 -18.81
C TYR A 71 -5.07 -13.70 -17.84
N LYS A 72 -3.75 -13.70 -18.00
CA LYS A 72 -2.85 -12.88 -17.21
C LYS A 72 -3.24 -11.40 -17.22
N VAL A 73 -3.60 -10.87 -18.40
CA VAL A 73 -4.03 -9.46 -18.52
C VAL A 73 -5.25 -9.16 -17.65
N GLY A 74 -6.23 -10.08 -17.63
CA GLY A 74 -7.41 -9.94 -16.78
C GLY A 74 -7.10 -9.99 -15.28
N ALA A 75 -6.21 -10.88 -14.88
CA ALA A 75 -5.73 -10.95 -13.50
C ALA A 75 -4.96 -9.66 -13.13
N ASP A 76 -4.08 -9.17 -14.01
CA ASP A 76 -3.27 -7.98 -13.77
C ASP A 76 -4.12 -6.70 -13.62
N LEU A 77 -5.26 -6.59 -14.33
CA LEU A 77 -6.22 -5.51 -14.12
C LEU A 77 -6.77 -5.49 -12.69
N ILE A 78 -7.15 -6.65 -12.15
CA ILE A 78 -7.62 -6.75 -10.76
C ILE A 78 -6.47 -6.47 -9.77
N LYS A 79 -5.27 -7.01 -10.03
CA LYS A 79 -4.08 -6.74 -9.22
C LYS A 79 -3.78 -5.24 -9.17
N GLN A 80 -3.90 -4.56 -10.30
CA GLN A 80 -3.68 -3.11 -10.38
C GLN A 80 -4.70 -2.34 -9.51
N ALA A 81 -5.98 -2.74 -9.52
CA ALA A 81 -7.00 -2.15 -8.66
C ALA A 81 -6.66 -2.31 -7.19
N ALA A 82 -6.29 -3.53 -6.76
CA ALA A 82 -5.91 -3.85 -5.40
C ALA A 82 -4.65 -3.08 -4.95
N LYS A 83 -3.60 -3.04 -5.78
CA LYS A 83 -2.36 -2.29 -5.51
C LYS A 83 -2.58 -0.80 -5.38
N ASN A 84 -3.39 -0.21 -6.26
CA ASN A 84 -3.70 1.22 -6.21
C ASN A 84 -4.43 1.57 -4.91
N LEU A 85 -5.43 0.77 -4.54
CA LEU A 85 -6.17 0.98 -3.29
C LEU A 85 -5.27 0.79 -2.07
N ASN A 86 -4.46 -0.26 -2.03
CA ASN A 86 -3.52 -0.50 -0.93
C ASN A 86 -2.57 0.69 -0.74
N LYS A 87 -2.06 1.24 -1.83
CA LYS A 87 -1.20 2.43 -1.78
C LYS A 87 -1.93 3.68 -1.25
N GLN A 88 -3.22 3.85 -1.56
CA GLN A 88 -3.99 5.05 -1.23
C GLN A 88 -4.62 5.01 0.16
N ALA A 89 -5.04 3.82 0.61
CA ALA A 89 -5.83 3.65 1.83
C ALA A 89 -5.35 2.51 2.75
N GLY A 90 -4.44 1.65 2.28
CA GLY A 90 -3.81 0.58 3.05
C GLY A 90 -4.72 -0.60 3.41
N ASP A 91 -5.99 -0.57 3.04
CA ASP A 91 -6.99 -1.61 3.31
C ASP A 91 -8.05 -1.62 2.20
N GLY A 92 -8.97 -2.60 2.20
CA GLY A 92 -10.12 -2.69 1.27
C GLY A 92 -9.81 -3.40 -0.04
N THR A 93 -8.68 -4.07 -0.17
CA THR A 93 -8.19 -4.73 -1.38
C THR A 93 -9.12 -5.83 -1.88
N THR A 94 -9.77 -6.56 -0.98
CA THR A 94 -10.82 -7.52 -1.31
C THR A 94 -12.10 -6.83 -1.80
N THR A 95 -12.46 -5.68 -1.21
CA THR A 95 -13.62 -4.89 -1.64
C THR A 95 -13.48 -4.41 -3.08
N VAL A 96 -12.34 -3.83 -3.43
CA VAL A 96 -12.09 -3.34 -4.80
C VAL A 96 -12.05 -4.49 -5.80
N THR A 97 -11.51 -5.64 -5.42
CA THR A 97 -11.51 -6.86 -6.24
C THR A 97 -12.93 -7.32 -6.57
N VAL A 98 -13.80 -7.40 -5.54
CA VAL A 98 -15.21 -7.78 -5.69
C VAL A 98 -15.96 -6.80 -6.59
N LEU A 99 -15.78 -5.49 -6.38
CA LEU A 99 -16.42 -4.46 -7.18
C LEU A 99 -15.94 -4.49 -8.64
N THR A 100 -14.62 -4.53 -8.87
CA THR A 100 -14.03 -4.50 -10.22
C THR A 100 -14.50 -5.68 -11.04
N TYR A 101 -14.43 -6.91 -10.49
CA TYR A 101 -14.90 -8.10 -11.17
C TYR A 101 -16.40 -8.02 -11.47
N SER A 102 -17.21 -7.55 -10.52
CA SER A 102 -18.66 -7.49 -10.68
C SER A 102 -19.07 -6.51 -11.77
N ILE A 103 -18.45 -5.33 -11.84
CA ILE A 103 -18.67 -4.36 -12.90
C ILE A 103 -18.24 -4.95 -14.25
N LEU A 104 -17.06 -5.56 -14.33
CA LEU A 104 -16.51 -6.11 -15.56
C LEU A 104 -17.38 -7.24 -16.12
N LYS A 105 -17.81 -8.15 -15.24
CA LYS A 105 -18.68 -9.27 -15.59
C LYS A 105 -20.01 -8.81 -16.19
N GLU A 106 -20.66 -7.86 -15.54
CA GLU A 106 -21.96 -7.38 -15.97
C GLU A 106 -21.87 -6.50 -17.22
N ALA A 107 -20.82 -5.65 -17.33
CA ALA A 107 -20.54 -4.89 -18.53
C ALA A 107 -20.34 -5.82 -19.74
N ASN A 108 -19.52 -6.87 -19.63
CA ASN A 108 -19.32 -7.86 -20.71
C ASN A 108 -20.62 -8.51 -21.15
N ARG A 109 -21.46 -8.91 -20.19
CA ARG A 109 -22.76 -9.54 -20.49
C ARG A 109 -23.66 -8.61 -21.31
N LEU A 110 -23.67 -7.32 -20.95
CA LEU A 110 -24.54 -6.33 -21.59
C LEU A 110 -24.00 -5.83 -22.94
N ILE A 111 -22.67 -5.80 -23.10
CA ILE A 111 -22.03 -5.53 -24.39
C ILE A 111 -22.36 -6.65 -25.39
N ALA A 112 -22.26 -7.91 -24.95
CA ALA A 112 -22.67 -9.07 -25.76
C ALA A 112 -24.18 -9.03 -26.11
N ALA A 113 -25.01 -8.40 -25.28
CA ALA A 113 -26.43 -8.15 -25.55
C ALA A 113 -26.69 -6.94 -26.47
N GLY A 114 -25.65 -6.26 -26.97
CA GLY A 114 -25.74 -5.17 -27.96
C GLY A 114 -25.72 -3.75 -27.40
N HIS A 115 -25.46 -3.55 -26.12
CA HIS A 115 -25.27 -2.21 -25.56
C HIS A 115 -23.94 -1.59 -25.99
N ASN A 116 -23.95 -0.26 -26.20
CA ASN A 116 -22.76 0.47 -26.60
C ASN A 116 -21.74 0.57 -25.45
N PRO A 117 -20.50 0.04 -25.58
CA PRO A 117 -19.49 0.02 -24.52
C PRO A 117 -19.13 1.40 -24.00
N MET A 118 -19.05 2.40 -24.88
CA MET A 118 -18.65 3.77 -24.51
C MET A 118 -19.73 4.50 -23.71
N GLU A 119 -21.00 4.22 -23.99
CA GLU A 119 -22.12 4.76 -23.22
C GLU A 119 -22.26 4.05 -21.87
N LEU A 120 -22.09 2.72 -21.84
CA LEU A 120 -22.02 1.96 -20.58
C LEU A 120 -20.93 2.51 -19.68
N ARG A 121 -19.72 2.70 -20.20
CA ARG A 121 -18.59 3.32 -19.50
C ARG A 121 -18.99 4.67 -18.91
N LYS A 122 -19.54 5.56 -19.71
CA LYS A 122 -19.97 6.89 -19.26
C LYS A 122 -21.01 6.80 -18.14
N GLY A 123 -21.95 5.87 -18.23
CA GLY A 123 -22.95 5.63 -17.19
C GLY A 123 -22.35 5.15 -15.87
N ILE A 124 -21.39 4.22 -15.93
CA ILE A 124 -20.66 3.71 -14.77
C ILE A 124 -19.85 4.83 -14.11
N GLU A 125 -19.12 5.64 -14.90
CA GLU A 125 -18.30 6.75 -14.40
C GLU A 125 -19.12 7.85 -13.72
N GLN A 126 -20.26 8.23 -14.34
CA GLN A 126 -21.17 9.22 -13.76
C GLN A 126 -21.78 8.74 -12.44
N ALA A 127 -22.24 7.48 -12.40
CA ALA A 127 -22.75 6.88 -11.17
C ALA A 127 -21.66 6.78 -10.09
N GLY A 128 -20.42 6.44 -10.46
CA GLY A 128 -19.29 6.41 -9.53
C GLY A 128 -19.00 7.76 -8.90
N ALA A 129 -18.97 8.82 -9.69
CA ALA A 129 -18.78 10.18 -9.19
C ALA A 129 -19.90 10.64 -8.23
N GLU A 130 -21.15 10.24 -8.50
CA GLU A 130 -22.29 10.51 -7.63
C GLU A 130 -22.16 9.75 -6.30
N ILE A 131 -21.82 8.47 -6.33
CA ILE A 131 -21.60 7.64 -5.12
C ILE A 131 -20.48 8.21 -4.25
N VAL A 132 -19.35 8.60 -4.83
CA VAL A 132 -18.22 9.20 -4.10
C VAL A 132 -18.64 10.51 -3.42
N LYS A 133 -19.43 11.35 -4.10
CA LYS A 133 -19.95 12.59 -3.53
C LYS A 133 -20.86 12.33 -2.33
N GLU A 134 -21.73 11.32 -2.41
CA GLU A 134 -22.62 10.95 -1.31
C GLU A 134 -21.85 10.29 -0.15
N LEU A 135 -20.82 9.46 -0.42
CA LEU A 135 -19.94 8.90 0.61
C LEU A 135 -19.29 10.00 1.45
N ASN A 136 -18.76 11.04 0.81
CA ASN A 136 -18.14 12.17 1.52
C ASN A 136 -19.12 12.91 2.47
N LYS A 137 -20.41 12.91 2.15
CA LYS A 137 -21.44 13.51 3.03
C LYS A 137 -21.81 12.61 4.23
N LEU A 138 -21.68 11.29 4.06
CA LEU A 138 -22.01 10.30 5.10
C LEU A 138 -20.87 10.06 6.09
N ALA A 139 -19.66 10.49 5.75
CA ALA A 139 -18.48 10.33 6.58
C ALA A 139 -18.58 11.09 7.90
N GLU A 140 -18.39 10.38 9.02
CA GLU A 140 -18.40 10.96 10.37
C GLU A 140 -16.98 11.05 10.92
N PRO A 141 -16.50 12.25 11.32
CA PRO A 141 -15.18 12.41 11.93
C PRO A 141 -15.07 11.65 13.24
N ILE A 142 -13.91 11.03 13.48
CA ILE A 142 -13.62 10.28 14.71
C ILE A 142 -12.47 10.89 15.53
N GLU A 143 -11.96 12.04 15.15
CA GLU A 143 -10.89 12.72 15.89
C GLU A 143 -11.30 12.93 17.35
N GLY A 144 -10.42 12.56 18.30
CA GLY A 144 -10.69 12.62 19.74
C GLY A 144 -11.62 11.51 20.28
N LYS A 145 -12.04 10.55 19.47
CA LYS A 145 -12.90 9.42 19.90
C LYS A 145 -12.11 8.11 19.92
N SER A 146 -11.34 7.88 20.99
CA SER A 146 -10.46 6.70 21.14
C SER A 146 -11.20 5.37 20.95
N ASP A 147 -12.45 5.26 21.43
CA ASP A 147 -13.27 4.05 21.24
C ASP A 147 -13.54 3.76 19.76
N ARG A 148 -13.84 4.79 18.94
CA ARG A 148 -14.06 4.63 17.51
C ARG A 148 -12.80 4.25 16.77
N VAL A 149 -11.64 4.77 17.20
CA VAL A 149 -10.32 4.38 16.68
C VAL A 149 -10.07 2.90 16.95
N ALA A 150 -10.35 2.42 18.17
CA ALA A 150 -10.22 1.02 18.53
C ALA A 150 -11.16 0.10 17.74
N GLU A 151 -12.40 0.53 17.49
CA GLU A 151 -13.37 -0.22 16.66
C GLU A 151 -12.89 -0.38 15.22
N VAL A 152 -12.40 0.69 14.58
CA VAL A 152 -11.83 0.62 13.22
C VAL A 152 -10.66 -0.37 13.17
N ALA A 153 -9.71 -0.22 14.09
CA ALA A 153 -8.54 -1.09 14.14
C ALA A 153 -8.92 -2.56 14.43
N THR A 154 -9.92 -2.79 15.30
CA THR A 154 -10.45 -4.12 15.60
C THR A 154 -11.05 -4.79 14.37
N ILE A 155 -11.82 -4.05 13.57
CA ILE A 155 -12.46 -4.60 12.36
C ILE A 155 -11.41 -4.96 11.32
N SER A 156 -10.47 -4.08 11.06
CA SER A 156 -9.42 -4.30 10.07
C SER A 156 -8.48 -5.46 10.49
N ALA A 157 -8.05 -5.49 11.77
CA ALA A 157 -7.21 -6.57 12.28
C ALA A 157 -7.97 -7.90 12.51
N GLY A 158 -9.30 -7.87 12.62
CA GLY A 158 -10.09 -9.02 13.09
C GLY A 158 -9.82 -9.42 14.54
N ASP A 159 -9.23 -8.53 15.36
CA ASP A 159 -8.76 -8.79 16.71
C ASP A 159 -8.90 -7.55 17.61
N ALA A 160 -9.60 -7.72 18.75
CA ALA A 160 -9.88 -6.62 19.66
C ALA A 160 -8.65 -6.19 20.50
N GLU A 161 -7.68 -7.07 20.72
CA GLU A 161 -6.45 -6.75 21.45
C GLU A 161 -5.56 -5.87 20.57
N ILE A 162 -5.40 -6.24 19.30
CA ILE A 162 -4.72 -5.42 18.29
C ILE A 162 -5.39 -4.04 18.19
N GLY A 163 -6.73 -4.02 18.11
CA GLY A 163 -7.48 -2.78 18.01
C GLY A 163 -7.24 -1.81 19.17
N LYS A 164 -7.27 -2.30 20.40
CA LYS A 164 -6.98 -1.51 21.60
C LYS A 164 -5.54 -1.02 21.65
N LEU A 165 -4.58 -1.88 21.28
CA LEU A 165 -3.17 -1.51 21.23
C LEU A 165 -2.94 -0.35 20.26
N ILE A 166 -3.48 -0.45 19.03
CA ILE A 166 -3.34 0.58 17.99
C ILE A 166 -3.98 1.90 18.44
N ALA A 167 -5.18 1.87 19.03
CA ALA A 167 -5.82 3.07 19.55
C ALA A 167 -4.96 3.77 20.61
N GLY A 168 -4.43 3.01 21.58
CA GLY A 168 -3.55 3.55 22.60
C GLY A 168 -2.21 4.07 22.07
N VAL A 169 -1.71 3.48 21.00
CA VAL A 169 -0.52 3.95 20.29
C VAL A 169 -0.80 5.28 19.58
N ILE A 170 -1.87 5.36 18.82
CA ILE A 170 -2.25 6.58 18.09
C ILE A 170 -2.56 7.74 19.03
N GLU A 171 -3.17 7.46 20.19
CA GLU A 171 -3.39 8.48 21.22
C GLU A 171 -2.08 9.11 21.73
N LYS A 172 -1.00 8.30 21.83
CA LYS A 172 0.32 8.75 22.31
C LYS A 172 1.12 9.51 21.25
N VAL A 173 1.03 9.09 19.97
CA VAL A 173 1.82 9.72 18.88
C VAL A 173 1.04 10.76 18.09
N GLY A 174 -0.29 10.82 18.24
CA GLY A 174 -1.17 11.71 17.50
C GLY A 174 -1.57 11.16 16.12
N LYS A 175 -2.49 11.85 15.45
CA LYS A 175 -3.04 11.43 14.14
C LYS A 175 -2.00 11.39 13.02
N ASP A 176 -1.04 12.31 13.06
CA ASP A 176 0.04 12.43 12.07
C ASP A 176 1.31 11.67 12.50
N GLY A 177 1.23 10.96 13.65
CA GLY A 177 2.34 10.18 14.18
C GLY A 177 2.67 8.97 13.32
N VAL A 178 3.96 8.66 13.22
CA VAL A 178 4.42 7.47 12.50
C VAL A 178 4.23 6.24 13.38
N VAL A 179 3.64 5.19 12.81
CA VAL A 179 3.50 3.88 13.45
C VAL A 179 4.17 2.86 12.54
N THR A 180 5.14 2.14 13.06
CA THR A 180 5.84 1.05 12.35
C THR A 180 5.57 -0.28 13.03
N VAL A 181 5.59 -1.37 12.25
CA VAL A 181 5.34 -2.72 12.73
C VAL A 181 6.57 -3.59 12.49
N GLU A 182 7.06 -4.24 13.53
CA GLU A 182 8.26 -5.07 13.49
C GLU A 182 7.99 -6.46 14.05
N ALA A 183 8.82 -7.44 13.67
CA ALA A 183 8.85 -8.72 14.34
C ALA A 183 9.41 -8.55 15.76
N GLY A 184 8.69 -9.03 16.76
CA GLY A 184 9.14 -9.13 18.15
C GLY A 184 9.88 -10.43 18.43
N GLN A 185 10.56 -10.50 19.57
CA GLN A 185 11.21 -11.73 20.03
C GLN A 185 10.34 -12.53 21.01
N GLY A 186 9.23 -11.94 21.47
CA GLY A 186 8.28 -12.56 22.40
C GLY A 186 7.13 -13.27 21.68
N LEU A 187 6.16 -13.74 22.46
CA LEU A 187 4.92 -14.35 21.94
C LEU A 187 3.78 -13.33 21.84
N GLU A 188 3.86 -12.22 22.55
CA GLU A 188 2.82 -11.22 22.69
C GLU A 188 3.08 -10.00 21.79
N LEU A 189 2.04 -9.17 21.66
CA LEU A 189 2.11 -7.86 21.01
C LEU A 189 2.58 -6.83 22.02
N GLU A 190 3.62 -6.08 21.68
CA GLU A 190 4.14 -4.98 22.48
C GLU A 190 4.15 -3.69 21.65
N ALA A 191 3.99 -2.55 22.31
CA ALA A 191 4.14 -1.25 21.65
C ALA A 191 5.03 -0.35 22.50
N GLU A 192 6.01 0.24 21.84
CA GLU A 192 6.86 1.27 22.44
C GLU A 192 6.77 2.57 21.63
N VAL A 193 6.98 3.68 22.30
CA VAL A 193 7.05 5.00 21.64
C VAL A 193 8.46 5.52 21.81
N VAL A 194 9.12 5.75 20.69
CA VAL A 194 10.52 6.17 20.61
C VAL A 194 10.65 7.49 19.87
N GLU A 195 11.80 8.14 20.01
CA GLU A 195 12.12 9.32 19.19
C GLU A 195 12.34 8.89 17.74
N GLY A 196 11.78 9.64 16.79
CA GLY A 196 11.92 9.35 15.37
C GLY A 196 11.56 10.53 14.49
N PHE A 197 12.02 10.46 13.25
CA PHE A 197 11.86 11.49 12.24
C PHE A 197 11.33 10.88 10.95
N SER A 198 10.33 11.51 10.35
CA SER A 198 9.84 11.14 9.04
C SER A 198 10.05 12.26 8.04
N LEU A 199 10.42 11.90 6.82
CA LEU A 199 10.50 12.81 5.68
C LEU A 199 9.68 12.27 4.52
N ASP A 200 9.06 13.17 3.76
CA ASP A 200 8.15 12.91 2.63
C ASP A 200 8.89 12.60 1.32
N LYS A 201 9.97 11.85 1.41
CA LYS A 201 10.76 11.35 0.29
C LYS A 201 11.18 9.91 0.56
N GLY A 202 11.03 9.07 -0.44
CA GLY A 202 11.42 7.67 -0.40
C GLY A 202 12.60 7.34 -1.30
N TRP A 203 12.72 6.06 -1.62
CA TRP A 203 13.82 5.56 -2.44
C TRP A 203 13.74 6.07 -3.89
N VAL A 204 14.90 6.33 -4.49
CA VAL A 204 15.00 6.78 -5.89
C VAL A 204 14.87 5.65 -6.91
N SER A 205 14.95 4.39 -6.46
CA SER A 205 14.83 3.22 -7.34
C SER A 205 14.21 2.04 -6.60
N PRO A 206 13.25 1.30 -7.22
CA PRO A 206 12.64 0.12 -6.62
C PRO A 206 13.64 -1.03 -6.41
N PHE A 207 14.78 -1.03 -7.08
CA PHE A 207 15.84 -2.02 -6.86
C PHE A 207 16.51 -1.92 -5.49
N PHE A 208 16.25 -0.85 -4.74
CA PHE A 208 16.71 -0.70 -3.35
C PHE A 208 15.80 -1.39 -2.33
N VAL A 209 14.65 -1.87 -2.72
CA VAL A 209 13.70 -2.56 -1.84
C VAL A 209 14.34 -3.82 -1.24
N THR A 210 14.16 -4.03 0.06
CA THR A 210 14.58 -5.24 0.80
C THR A 210 13.40 -6.10 1.20
N ASP A 211 12.24 -5.48 1.39
CA ASP A 211 10.96 -6.13 1.66
C ASP A 211 10.01 -5.90 0.48
N ALA A 212 9.92 -6.90 -0.39
CA ALA A 212 9.11 -6.80 -1.61
C ALA A 212 7.59 -6.70 -1.32
N GLY A 213 7.13 -7.31 -0.22
CA GLY A 213 5.72 -7.29 0.16
C GLY A 213 5.25 -5.89 0.55
N ARG A 214 6.09 -5.13 1.23
CA ARG A 214 5.83 -3.75 1.66
C ARG A 214 6.36 -2.69 0.71
N GLN A 215 7.16 -3.08 -0.28
CA GLN A 215 7.90 -2.15 -1.15
C GLN A 215 8.80 -1.21 -0.36
N GLU A 216 9.42 -1.69 0.71
CA GLU A 216 10.27 -0.94 1.63
C GLU A 216 11.72 -1.41 1.58
N ALA A 217 12.65 -0.50 1.82
CA ALA A 217 14.04 -0.79 2.09
C ALA A 217 14.30 -0.56 3.58
N VAL A 218 14.54 -1.64 4.33
CA VAL A 218 14.68 -1.65 5.79
C VAL A 218 16.13 -1.93 6.15
N TYR A 219 16.71 -1.05 6.98
CA TYR A 219 18.11 -1.12 7.41
C TYR A 219 18.21 -0.98 8.92
N GLU A 220 18.94 -1.89 9.55
CA GLU A 220 19.26 -1.82 10.98
C GLU A 220 20.67 -1.29 11.19
N LYS A 221 20.80 -0.28 12.05
CA LYS A 221 22.05 0.39 12.36
C LYS A 221 22.85 0.81 11.11
N PRO A 222 22.22 1.39 10.08
CA PRO A 222 22.92 1.78 8.86
C PRO A 222 23.88 2.93 9.12
N ALA A 223 24.89 3.04 8.26
CA ALA A 223 25.62 4.28 8.09
C ALA A 223 24.76 5.26 7.27
N ILE A 224 24.59 6.48 7.76
CA ILE A 224 23.80 7.52 7.09
C ILE A 224 24.75 8.57 6.54
N LEU A 225 24.73 8.73 5.23
CA LEU A 225 25.53 9.71 4.49
C LEU A 225 24.60 10.79 3.93
N ILE A 226 24.91 12.04 4.22
CA ILE A 226 24.07 13.19 3.87
C ILE A 226 24.87 14.17 3.01
N THR A 227 24.32 14.60 1.89
CA THR A 227 24.91 15.63 1.02
C THR A 227 23.83 16.51 0.39
N ASP A 228 24.16 17.76 0.14
CA ASP A 228 23.34 18.69 -0.64
C ASP A 228 23.65 18.64 -2.14
N LYS A 229 24.59 17.78 -2.56
CA LYS A 229 25.00 17.61 -3.94
C LYS A 229 24.08 16.67 -4.71
N LYS A 230 24.00 16.91 -6.01
CA LYS A 230 23.51 15.95 -6.99
C LYS A 230 24.64 14.99 -7.35
N ILE A 231 24.39 13.70 -7.28
CA ILE A 231 25.36 12.64 -7.57
C ILE A 231 24.97 11.98 -8.89
N SER A 232 25.68 12.25 -9.97
CA SER A 232 25.48 11.66 -11.29
C SER A 232 26.67 10.83 -11.77
N SER A 233 27.88 11.20 -11.37
CA SER A 233 29.12 10.53 -11.71
C SER A 233 29.60 9.62 -10.57
N VAL A 234 30.04 8.41 -10.95
CA VAL A 234 30.68 7.48 -10.01
C VAL A 234 31.99 8.00 -9.48
N GLN A 235 32.76 8.67 -10.32
CA GLN A 235 34.09 9.15 -9.96
C GLN A 235 34.10 10.10 -8.75
N GLU A 236 33.07 10.94 -8.64
CA GLU A 236 32.92 11.84 -7.48
C GLU A 236 32.62 11.09 -6.18
N PHE A 237 31.86 9.99 -6.26
CA PHE A 237 31.38 9.24 -5.10
C PHE A 237 32.28 8.04 -4.76
N LEU A 238 33.10 7.58 -5.70
CA LEU A 238 33.96 6.39 -5.56
C LEU A 238 34.86 6.44 -4.32
N PRO A 239 35.55 7.58 -4.00
CA PRO A 239 36.40 7.64 -2.82
C PRO A 239 35.66 7.32 -1.52
N MET A 240 34.39 7.75 -1.39
CA MET A 240 33.60 7.47 -0.22
C MET A 240 33.14 6.00 -0.20
N LEU A 241 32.77 5.42 -1.34
CA LEU A 241 32.42 4.00 -1.44
C LEU A 241 33.60 3.10 -1.04
N GLU A 242 34.83 3.45 -1.45
CA GLU A 242 36.04 2.71 -1.08
C GLU A 242 36.29 2.77 0.44
N LYS A 243 36.14 3.95 1.07
CA LYS A 243 36.27 4.12 2.52
C LYS A 243 35.23 3.30 3.27
N LEU A 244 33.97 3.28 2.79
CA LEU A 244 32.89 2.47 3.36
C LEU A 244 33.20 0.97 3.23
N ALA A 245 33.67 0.50 2.07
CA ALA A 245 34.07 -0.88 1.85
C ALA A 245 35.18 -1.33 2.81
N GLN A 246 36.23 -0.51 2.95
CA GLN A 246 37.36 -0.79 3.83
C GLN A 246 36.96 -0.83 5.31
N SER A 247 35.93 -0.05 5.70
CA SER A 247 35.41 -0.05 7.07
C SER A 247 34.50 -1.22 7.40
N GLY A 248 34.12 -2.05 6.41
CA GLY A 248 33.19 -3.14 6.56
C GLY A 248 31.73 -2.72 6.73
N LYS A 249 31.39 -1.44 6.59
CA LYS A 249 30.02 -0.93 6.64
C LYS A 249 29.33 -1.20 5.32
N LYS A 250 28.42 -2.19 5.33
CA LYS A 250 27.69 -2.60 4.12
C LYS A 250 26.33 -1.94 3.99
N ASP A 251 25.68 -1.63 5.11
CA ASP A 251 24.35 -1.04 5.15
C ASP A 251 24.49 0.49 5.15
N VAL A 252 24.08 1.13 4.06
CA VAL A 252 24.27 2.55 3.84
C VAL A 252 23.00 3.21 3.34
N VAL A 253 22.55 4.25 4.03
CA VAL A 253 21.48 5.14 3.60
C VAL A 253 22.09 6.44 3.11
N LEU A 254 21.94 6.73 1.83
CA LEU A 254 22.44 7.95 1.17
C LEU A 254 21.28 8.93 1.00
N ILE A 255 21.36 10.10 1.63
CA ILE A 255 20.41 11.19 1.45
C ILE A 255 21.13 12.29 0.65
N ALA A 256 20.66 12.53 -0.59
CA ALA A 256 21.30 13.47 -1.51
C ALA A 256 20.25 14.33 -2.22
N ASP A 257 20.65 15.47 -2.79
CA ASP A 257 19.75 16.28 -3.63
C ASP A 257 19.10 15.41 -4.72
N GLU A 258 19.93 14.69 -5.46
CA GLU A 258 19.52 13.75 -6.48
C GLU A 258 20.60 12.69 -6.70
N VAL A 259 20.18 11.47 -6.98
CA VAL A 259 21.09 10.38 -7.39
C VAL A 259 20.59 9.82 -8.71
N GLU A 260 21.38 9.95 -9.76
CA GLU A 260 20.97 9.55 -11.11
C GLU A 260 22.13 8.98 -11.94
N GLY A 261 21.83 8.59 -13.18
CA GLY A 261 22.81 8.20 -14.18
C GLY A 261 23.68 7.01 -13.76
N GLU A 262 24.99 7.18 -13.95
CA GLU A 262 25.99 6.15 -13.68
C GLU A 262 26.09 5.82 -12.18
N ALA A 263 26.01 6.84 -11.32
CA ALA A 263 26.06 6.66 -9.87
C ALA A 263 24.91 5.78 -9.35
N LEU A 264 23.68 6.03 -9.80
CA LEU A 264 22.53 5.22 -9.45
C LEU A 264 22.71 3.77 -9.94
N SER A 265 23.15 3.59 -11.17
CA SER A 265 23.36 2.27 -11.77
C SER A 265 24.36 1.43 -10.99
N ILE A 266 25.45 2.03 -10.53
CA ILE A 266 26.48 1.35 -9.73
C ILE A 266 26.00 1.01 -8.33
N LEU A 267 25.26 1.90 -7.66
CA LEU A 267 24.67 1.60 -6.36
C LEU A 267 23.70 0.40 -6.45
N VAL A 268 22.84 0.38 -7.47
CA VAL A 268 21.94 -0.75 -7.73
C VAL A 268 22.72 -2.03 -8.03
N LEU A 269 23.75 -1.96 -8.88
CA LEU A 269 24.55 -3.14 -9.24
C LEU A 269 25.31 -3.70 -8.03
N ASN A 270 25.89 -2.85 -7.17
CA ASN A 270 26.57 -3.28 -5.95
C ASN A 270 25.61 -3.94 -4.96
N LYS A 271 24.37 -3.44 -4.84
CA LYS A 271 23.33 -4.07 -4.04
C LYS A 271 22.95 -5.45 -4.59
N LEU A 272 22.70 -5.55 -5.89
CA LEU A 272 22.35 -6.83 -6.52
C LEU A 272 23.48 -7.87 -6.40
N LYS A 273 24.73 -7.43 -6.38
CA LYS A 273 25.89 -8.30 -6.14
C LYS A 273 26.17 -8.59 -4.67
N GLY A 274 25.41 -8.00 -3.73
CA GLY A 274 25.60 -8.17 -2.29
C GLY A 274 26.92 -7.56 -1.75
N VAL A 275 27.54 -6.66 -2.50
CA VAL A 275 28.77 -5.94 -2.05
C VAL A 275 28.41 -4.86 -1.05
N PHE A 276 27.42 -4.03 -1.40
CA PHE A 276 26.82 -3.03 -0.54
C PHE A 276 25.30 -3.22 -0.50
N ASN A 277 24.74 -3.04 0.65
CA ASN A 277 23.30 -2.95 0.84
C ASN A 277 22.95 -1.46 1.00
N THR A 278 22.75 -0.78 -0.13
CA THR A 278 22.52 0.66 -0.15
C THR A 278 21.10 1.02 -0.53
N VAL A 279 20.63 2.16 -0.01
CA VAL A 279 19.46 2.87 -0.52
C VAL A 279 19.79 4.34 -0.71
N ALA A 280 19.34 4.92 -1.80
CA ALA A 280 19.43 6.34 -2.06
C ALA A 280 18.05 6.98 -1.92
N VAL A 281 17.98 8.08 -1.17
CA VAL A 281 16.79 8.87 -0.86
C VAL A 281 17.01 10.29 -1.37
N LYS A 282 16.01 10.85 -2.03
CA LYS A 282 16.05 12.24 -2.47
C LYS A 282 15.84 13.17 -1.27
N ALA A 283 16.67 14.19 -1.14
CA ALA A 283 16.52 15.20 -0.10
C ALA A 283 15.19 15.95 -0.23
N PRO A 284 14.48 16.21 0.87
CA PRO A 284 13.23 16.96 0.85
C PRO A 284 13.49 18.45 0.60
N SER A 285 12.47 19.16 0.13
CA SER A 285 12.50 20.60 -0.15
C SER A 285 13.44 21.01 -1.30
N PHE A 286 13.62 22.31 -1.51
CA PHE A 286 14.44 22.90 -2.58
C PHE A 286 15.23 24.11 -2.07
N GLY A 287 16.36 24.42 -2.71
CA GLY A 287 17.19 25.60 -2.39
C GLY A 287 17.67 25.60 -0.95
N ASP A 288 17.66 26.76 -0.30
CA ASP A 288 18.17 26.93 1.08
C ASP A 288 17.39 26.13 2.11
N ARG A 289 16.09 25.93 1.89
CA ARG A 289 15.26 25.09 2.77
C ARG A 289 15.72 23.62 2.77
N ARG A 290 16.23 23.12 1.65
CA ARG A 290 16.83 21.78 1.59
C ARG A 290 18.04 21.67 2.50
N LYS A 291 18.95 22.66 2.45
CA LYS A 291 20.13 22.70 3.32
C LYS A 291 19.74 22.67 4.79
N ASP A 292 18.71 23.41 5.14
CA ASP A 292 18.17 23.43 6.50
C ASP A 292 17.63 22.08 6.97
N VAL A 293 16.82 21.39 6.12
CA VAL A 293 16.28 20.06 6.46
C VAL A 293 17.40 19.02 6.52
N LEU A 294 18.39 19.09 5.61
CA LEU A 294 19.55 18.20 5.68
C LEU A 294 20.35 18.39 6.98
N ARG A 295 20.48 19.64 7.46
CA ARG A 295 21.07 19.95 8.76
C ARG A 295 20.26 19.39 9.92
N ASP A 296 18.92 19.45 9.84
CA ASP A 296 18.04 18.85 10.83
C ASP A 296 18.25 17.33 10.94
N ILE A 297 18.30 16.63 9.79
CA ILE A 297 18.58 15.19 9.73
C ILE A 297 20.00 14.88 10.23
N ALA A 298 20.98 15.71 9.89
CA ALA A 298 22.36 15.54 10.35
C ALA A 298 22.48 15.63 11.87
N VAL A 299 21.84 16.62 12.50
CA VAL A 299 21.80 16.74 13.97
C VAL A 299 21.13 15.53 14.62
N LEU A 300 20.03 15.05 14.04
CA LEU A 300 19.31 13.90 14.55
C LEU A 300 20.13 12.62 14.48
N THR A 301 20.86 12.41 13.40
CA THR A 301 21.60 11.16 13.14
C THR A 301 23.06 11.19 13.60
N GLY A 302 23.54 12.38 14.02
CA GLY A 302 24.94 12.61 14.35
C GLY A 302 25.85 12.68 13.12
N ALA A 303 25.28 12.88 11.92
CA ALA A 303 26.02 13.05 10.68
C ALA A 303 26.56 14.48 10.51
N THR A 304 27.46 14.63 9.54
CA THR A 304 27.85 15.94 9.01
C THR A 304 27.47 16.01 7.54
N VAL A 305 26.82 17.10 7.12
CA VAL A 305 26.41 17.28 5.72
C VAL A 305 27.66 17.53 4.87
N ILE A 306 27.87 16.69 3.86
CA ILE A 306 28.90 16.93 2.84
C ILE A 306 28.40 18.01 1.89
N SER A 307 28.98 19.21 1.99
CA SER A 307 28.62 20.39 1.22
C SER A 307 29.84 21.23 0.93
N GLU A 308 29.85 21.90 -0.22
CA GLU A 308 30.89 22.85 -0.57
C GLU A 308 30.92 24.06 0.36
N ASP A 309 29.76 24.45 0.87
CA ASP A 309 29.65 25.54 1.85
C ASP A 309 30.44 25.24 3.14
N HIS A 310 30.64 23.96 3.46
CA HIS A 310 31.44 23.50 4.59
C HIS A 310 32.85 23.05 4.19
N GLY A 311 33.25 23.21 2.91
CA GLY A 311 34.55 22.77 2.39
C GLY A 311 34.71 21.25 2.35
N LEU A 312 33.60 20.49 2.43
CA LEU A 312 33.59 19.02 2.43
C LEU A 312 33.23 18.48 1.05
N THR A 313 34.01 17.51 0.59
CA THR A 313 33.78 16.74 -0.63
C THR A 313 33.85 15.25 -0.29
N PHE A 314 33.37 14.36 -1.16
CA PHE A 314 33.48 12.90 -0.95
C PHE A 314 34.96 12.44 -0.91
N GLU A 315 35.85 13.17 -1.52
CA GLU A 315 37.29 12.88 -1.54
C GLU A 315 37.94 13.18 -0.19
N ASN A 316 37.69 14.40 0.39
CA ASN A 316 38.33 14.85 1.61
C ASN A 316 37.58 14.45 2.90
N ALA A 317 36.30 14.11 2.81
CA ALA A 317 35.52 13.65 3.95
C ALA A 317 35.96 12.22 4.38
N GLY A 318 36.15 12.03 5.67
CA GLY A 318 36.42 10.72 6.27
C GLY A 318 35.12 10.02 6.75
N LEU A 319 35.27 8.95 7.49
CA LEU A 319 34.12 8.19 8.04
C LEU A 319 33.45 8.91 9.22
N GLU A 320 34.04 9.94 9.76
CA GLU A 320 33.50 10.77 10.84
C GLU A 320 32.28 11.60 10.43
N VAL A 321 32.06 11.79 9.12
CA VAL A 321 30.86 12.49 8.60
C VAL A 321 29.60 11.62 8.63
N LEU A 322 29.76 10.30 8.83
CA LEU A 322 28.66 9.36 8.83
C LEU A 322 27.83 9.47 10.12
N GLY A 323 26.53 9.62 9.95
CA GLY A 323 25.57 9.40 11.01
C GLY A 323 25.14 7.94 11.11
N SER A 324 24.24 7.69 12.06
CA SER A 324 23.60 6.38 12.22
C SER A 324 22.23 6.55 12.89
N ALA A 325 21.43 5.49 12.86
CA ALA A 325 20.18 5.36 13.61
C ALA A 325 20.01 3.90 14.02
N ARG A 326 19.11 3.63 14.97
CA ARG A 326 18.77 2.24 15.29
C ARG A 326 18.20 1.53 14.07
N LYS A 327 17.28 2.21 13.35
CA LYS A 327 16.64 1.67 12.16
C LYS A 327 16.26 2.78 11.19
N VAL A 328 16.32 2.48 9.91
CA VAL A 328 15.81 3.35 8.84
C VAL A 328 14.91 2.52 7.93
N ILE A 329 13.70 3.01 7.70
CA ILE A 329 12.71 2.41 6.81
C ILE A 329 12.47 3.40 5.68
N VAL A 330 12.74 2.97 4.45
CA VAL A 330 12.59 3.80 3.25
C VAL A 330 11.52 3.19 2.36
N GLY A 331 10.35 3.79 2.36
CA GLY A 331 9.26 3.47 1.45
C GLY A 331 9.42 4.17 0.10
N LYS A 332 8.39 4.11 -0.72
CA LYS A 332 8.37 4.75 -2.04
C LYS A 332 8.34 6.27 -1.94
N ASP A 333 7.54 6.80 -1.04
CA ASP A 333 7.23 8.22 -0.95
C ASP A 333 7.60 8.83 0.43
N GLU A 334 8.08 7.99 1.38
CA GLU A 334 8.39 8.38 2.77
C GLU A 334 9.64 7.66 3.28
N THR A 335 10.39 8.30 4.17
CA THR A 335 11.51 7.69 4.90
C THR A 335 11.37 7.97 6.38
N THR A 336 11.42 6.92 7.20
CA THR A 336 11.35 7.01 8.67
C THR A 336 12.71 6.65 9.28
N ILE A 337 13.24 7.53 10.09
CA ILE A 337 14.46 7.34 10.88
C ILE A 337 14.06 7.15 12.34
N ILE A 338 14.41 6.01 12.92
CA ILE A 338 14.04 5.61 14.28
C ILE A 338 15.28 5.65 15.16
N GLU A 339 15.22 6.41 16.25
CA GLU A 339 16.30 6.59 17.21
C GLU A 339 17.64 6.94 16.54
N GLY A 340 17.71 8.14 15.99
CA GLY A 340 18.95 8.69 15.44
C GLY A 340 20.04 8.78 16.51
N ALA A 341 21.30 8.52 16.11
CA ALA A 341 22.46 8.50 17.01
C ALA A 341 23.00 9.90 17.38
N GLY A 342 22.29 10.96 17.00
CA GLY A 342 22.65 12.34 17.37
C GLY A 342 22.53 12.58 18.87
N LYS A 343 23.29 13.58 19.35
CA LYS A 343 23.23 13.94 20.77
C LYS A 343 21.87 14.57 21.12
N PRO A 344 21.14 14.08 22.15
CA PRO A 344 19.84 14.64 22.52
C PRO A 344 19.88 16.15 22.86
N SER A 345 21.01 16.64 23.40
CA SER A 345 21.21 18.08 23.65
C SER A 345 21.22 18.88 22.33
N GLY A 346 21.93 18.39 21.30
CA GLY A 346 21.98 19.04 19.99
C GLY A 346 20.62 19.08 19.28
N VAL A 347 19.83 17.99 19.41
CA VAL A 347 18.46 17.95 18.86
C VAL A 347 17.58 18.98 19.57
N LYS A 348 17.65 19.08 20.91
CA LYS A 348 16.90 20.08 21.67
C LYS A 348 17.29 21.52 21.32
N GLU A 349 18.58 21.79 21.19
CA GLU A 349 19.10 23.09 20.77
C GLU A 349 18.59 23.45 19.37
N ARG A 350 18.63 22.48 18.43
CA ARG A 350 18.13 22.71 17.07
C ARG A 350 16.63 22.99 17.03
N ILE A 351 15.83 22.28 17.82
CA ILE A 351 14.38 22.56 17.98
C ILE A 351 14.14 23.96 18.52
N ALA A 352 14.92 24.40 19.51
CA ALA A 352 14.80 25.74 20.09
C ALA A 352 15.18 26.83 19.07
N GLU A 353 16.25 26.60 18.26
CA GLU A 353 16.66 27.49 17.16
C GLU A 353 15.52 27.64 16.14
N ILE A 354 14.93 26.53 15.68
CA ILE A 354 13.83 26.55 14.70
C ILE A 354 12.59 27.26 15.26
N LYS A 355 12.25 27.06 16.52
CA LYS A 355 11.13 27.77 17.17
C LYS A 355 11.37 29.27 17.24
N SER A 356 12.59 29.69 17.57
CA SER A 356 12.94 31.11 17.56
C SER A 356 12.85 31.72 16.15
N LEU A 357 13.23 30.96 15.10
CA LEU A 357 13.05 31.38 13.71
C LEU A 357 11.55 31.49 13.35
N SER A 358 10.71 30.56 13.83
CA SER A 358 9.26 30.60 13.65
C SER A 358 8.64 31.86 14.27
N GLU A 359 9.04 32.23 15.49
CA GLU A 359 8.56 33.44 16.17
C GLU A 359 8.94 34.73 15.42
N ASN A 360 10.06 34.74 14.72
CA ASN A 360 10.58 35.87 13.95
C ASN A 360 10.29 35.78 12.45
N ALA A 361 9.45 34.84 12.01
CA ALA A 361 9.13 34.63 10.60
C ALA A 361 8.44 35.83 9.97
N SER A 362 8.83 36.16 8.74
CA SER A 362 8.30 37.31 7.99
C SER A 362 6.92 37.07 7.39
N SER A 363 6.48 35.81 7.30
CA SER A 363 5.20 35.41 6.74
C SER A 363 4.60 34.20 7.49
N GLU A 364 3.26 34.09 7.46
CA GLU A 364 2.55 32.94 8.04
C GLU A 364 2.98 31.62 7.39
N TYR A 365 3.30 31.63 6.10
CA TYR A 365 3.82 30.48 5.39
C TYR A 365 5.19 30.03 5.90
N GLU A 366 6.12 30.96 6.13
CA GLU A 366 7.44 30.63 6.72
C GLU A 366 7.29 30.08 8.13
N LYS A 367 6.44 30.69 8.93
CA LYS A 367 6.11 30.22 10.27
C LYS A 367 5.61 28.78 10.26
N GLU A 368 4.66 28.47 9.38
CA GLU A 368 4.13 27.11 9.23
C GLU A 368 5.23 26.09 8.83
N GLN A 369 6.18 26.50 7.98
CA GLN A 369 7.30 25.62 7.59
C GLN A 369 8.26 25.37 8.76
N PHE A 370 8.59 26.38 9.55
CA PHE A 370 9.41 26.21 10.75
C PHE A 370 8.70 25.35 11.80
N ASP A 371 7.42 25.55 12.01
CA ASP A 371 6.62 24.75 12.96
C ASP A 371 6.57 23.28 12.53
N LYS A 372 6.40 22.99 11.25
CA LYS A 372 6.46 21.63 10.69
C LYS A 372 7.84 20.98 10.93
N ARG A 373 8.94 21.70 10.72
CA ARG A 373 10.28 21.19 10.95
C ARG A 373 10.54 20.91 12.45
N ALA A 374 10.13 21.82 13.33
CA ALA A 374 10.24 21.63 14.77
C ALA A 374 9.42 20.43 15.26
N ALA A 375 8.20 20.27 14.73
CA ALA A 375 7.35 19.12 15.01
C ALA A 375 7.98 17.81 14.51
N ALA A 376 8.55 17.78 13.31
CA ALA A 376 9.22 16.60 12.77
C ALA A 376 10.42 16.17 13.62
N LEU A 377 11.28 17.12 14.07
CA LEU A 377 12.42 16.82 14.93
C LEU A 377 12.04 16.38 16.35
N SER A 378 10.89 16.83 16.85
CA SER A 378 10.31 16.39 18.14
C SER A 378 9.39 15.19 17.98
N GLY A 379 9.30 14.62 16.79
CA GLY A 379 8.40 13.56 16.42
C GLY A 379 8.63 12.30 17.24
N LYS A 380 7.54 11.58 17.45
CA LYS A 380 7.53 10.27 18.09
C LYS A 380 7.10 9.25 17.05
N VAL A 381 7.81 8.14 17.04
CA VAL A 381 7.45 6.95 16.26
C VAL A 381 6.99 5.88 17.23
N ALA A 382 5.83 5.33 16.97
CA ALA A 382 5.40 4.14 17.68
C ALA A 382 5.89 2.90 16.93
N VAL A 383 6.49 2.00 17.66
CA VAL A 383 6.96 0.71 17.15
C VAL A 383 6.10 -0.39 17.77
N ILE A 384 5.30 -1.06 16.95
CA ILE A 384 4.51 -2.22 17.37
C ILE A 384 5.34 -3.46 17.05
N LYS A 385 5.70 -4.21 18.10
CA LYS A 385 6.44 -5.48 18.00
C LYS A 385 5.45 -6.62 18.02
N VAL A 386 5.44 -7.42 16.97
CA VAL A 386 4.52 -8.55 16.80
C VAL A 386 5.22 -9.82 17.17
N GLY A 387 4.74 -10.48 18.23
CA GLY A 387 5.22 -11.77 18.68
C GLY A 387 4.41 -12.95 18.12
N GLY A 388 5.03 -14.13 18.11
CA GLY A 388 4.40 -15.38 17.70
C GLY A 388 5.30 -16.58 17.89
N ALA A 389 4.72 -17.77 17.81
CA ALA A 389 5.46 -19.03 18.00
C ALA A 389 6.23 -19.45 16.73
N THR A 390 5.84 -18.96 15.55
CA THR A 390 6.46 -19.25 14.24
C THR A 390 6.58 -18.00 13.40
N GLU A 391 7.54 -17.96 12.48
CA GLU A 391 7.70 -16.86 11.52
C GLU A 391 6.42 -16.63 10.71
N THR A 392 5.75 -17.70 10.27
CA THR A 392 4.48 -17.61 9.51
C THR A 392 3.37 -16.94 10.33
N GLU A 393 3.27 -17.21 11.63
CA GLU A 393 2.32 -16.56 12.53
C GLU A 393 2.66 -15.07 12.73
N ILE A 394 3.94 -14.77 12.91
CA ILE A 394 4.41 -13.39 13.06
C ILE A 394 4.10 -12.59 11.80
N ASP A 395 4.40 -13.12 10.63
CA ASP A 395 4.16 -12.45 9.36
C ASP A 395 2.67 -12.20 9.12
N GLU A 396 1.81 -13.19 9.39
CA GLU A 396 0.35 -13.04 9.27
C GLU A 396 -0.18 -11.96 10.22
N LYS A 397 0.24 -11.98 11.49
CA LYS A 397 -0.13 -10.95 12.46
C LYS A 397 0.40 -9.56 12.08
N LYS A 398 1.63 -9.46 11.55
CA LYS A 398 2.19 -8.20 11.06
C LYS A 398 1.34 -7.59 9.97
N PHE A 399 0.93 -8.36 8.96
CA PHE A 399 0.04 -7.87 7.90
C PHE A 399 -1.26 -7.33 8.47
N ARG A 400 -1.90 -8.03 9.40
CA ARG A 400 -3.14 -7.55 10.05
C ARG A 400 -2.94 -6.27 10.85
N VAL A 401 -1.82 -6.14 11.56
CA VAL A 401 -1.50 -4.91 12.31
C VAL A 401 -1.23 -3.74 11.36
N ASP A 402 -0.51 -3.97 10.26
CA ASP A 402 -0.24 -2.95 9.24
C ASP A 402 -1.53 -2.44 8.61
N ASP A 403 -2.41 -3.35 8.17
CA ASP A 403 -3.72 -3.00 7.60
C ASP A 403 -4.56 -2.20 8.60
N ALA A 404 -4.57 -2.63 9.87
CA ALA A 404 -5.31 -1.93 10.92
C ALA A 404 -4.75 -0.53 11.23
N VAL A 405 -3.43 -0.35 11.21
CA VAL A 405 -2.79 0.97 11.33
C VAL A 405 -3.18 1.86 10.14
N ALA A 406 -3.10 1.34 8.91
CA ALA A 406 -3.44 2.09 7.71
C ALA A 406 -4.93 2.45 7.66
N ALA A 407 -5.83 1.50 7.95
CA ALA A 407 -7.27 1.74 8.05
C ALA A 407 -7.62 2.79 9.10
N THR A 408 -6.93 2.75 10.24
CA THR A 408 -7.13 3.72 11.32
C THR A 408 -6.68 5.12 10.90
N LYS A 409 -5.53 5.27 10.27
CA LYS A 409 -5.07 6.54 9.69
C LYS A 409 -6.04 7.07 8.63
N ALA A 410 -6.56 6.20 7.77
CA ALA A 410 -7.56 6.56 6.77
C ALA A 410 -8.87 7.06 7.42
N ALA A 411 -9.31 6.44 8.51
CA ALA A 411 -10.48 6.84 9.27
C ALA A 411 -10.29 8.16 10.03
N LEU A 412 -9.10 8.41 10.56
CA LEU A 412 -8.76 9.69 11.19
C LEU A 412 -8.72 10.84 10.17
N ALA A 413 -8.30 10.56 8.94
CA ALA A 413 -8.21 11.55 7.87
C ALA A 413 -9.58 11.94 7.30
N GLU A 414 -10.46 10.98 7.01
CA GLU A 414 -11.71 11.23 6.29
C GLU A 414 -12.97 10.74 7.02
N GLY A 415 -12.84 10.24 8.25
CA GLY A 415 -13.97 9.74 9.03
C GLY A 415 -14.37 8.30 8.71
N ILE A 416 -15.51 7.91 9.26
CA ILE A 416 -16.07 6.55 9.16
C ILE A 416 -17.48 6.54 8.58
N VAL A 417 -17.86 5.41 8.02
CA VAL A 417 -19.21 5.10 7.53
C VAL A 417 -19.72 3.80 8.16
N ALA A 418 -20.99 3.45 7.95
CA ALA A 418 -21.53 2.14 8.33
C ALA A 418 -20.80 1.03 7.56
N GLY A 419 -20.27 0.05 8.28
CA GLY A 419 -19.42 -1.00 7.73
C GLY A 419 -20.19 -2.21 7.19
N GLY A 420 -19.44 -3.27 6.89
CA GLY A 420 -19.99 -4.53 6.42
C GLY A 420 -20.68 -4.46 5.06
N GLY A 421 -20.34 -3.48 4.23
CA GLY A 421 -20.96 -3.26 2.92
C GLY A 421 -22.32 -2.54 2.97
N VAL A 422 -22.85 -2.24 4.16
CA VAL A 422 -24.18 -1.62 4.33
C VAL A 422 -24.26 -0.23 3.69
N THR A 423 -23.21 0.59 3.83
CA THR A 423 -23.18 1.91 3.20
C THR A 423 -23.29 1.81 1.68
N LEU A 424 -22.60 0.85 1.05
CA LEU A 424 -22.67 0.65 -0.40
C LEU A 424 -24.07 0.19 -0.85
N VAL A 425 -24.74 -0.68 -0.08
CA VAL A 425 -26.12 -1.10 -0.35
C VAL A 425 -27.08 0.09 -0.26
N ASN A 426 -26.97 0.92 0.78
CA ASN A 426 -27.82 2.10 0.93
C ASN A 426 -27.62 3.13 -0.19
N LEU A 427 -26.36 3.35 -0.60
CA LEU A 427 -26.02 4.23 -1.71
C LEU A 427 -26.54 3.68 -3.05
N ALA A 428 -26.47 2.36 -3.27
CA ALA A 428 -27.07 1.71 -4.41
C ALA A 428 -28.60 1.95 -4.46
N GLY A 429 -29.28 1.86 -3.32
CA GLY A 429 -30.71 2.18 -3.20
C GLY A 429 -31.05 3.59 -3.63
N ASN A 430 -30.22 4.56 -3.27
CA ASN A 430 -30.40 5.99 -3.58
C ASN A 430 -30.04 6.36 -5.02
N LEU A 431 -29.24 5.53 -5.71
CA LEU A 431 -28.83 5.80 -7.08
C LEU A 431 -30.03 5.70 -8.04
N LYS A 432 -30.41 6.82 -8.64
CA LYS A 432 -31.51 6.88 -9.59
C LYS A 432 -31.07 6.32 -10.94
N VAL A 433 -31.79 5.34 -11.43
CA VAL A 433 -31.63 4.76 -12.75
C VAL A 433 -32.97 4.81 -13.44
N SER A 434 -33.06 5.46 -14.60
CA SER A 434 -34.27 5.59 -15.38
C SER A 434 -33.96 5.48 -16.87
N GLY A 435 -34.63 4.59 -17.58
CA GLY A 435 -34.42 4.31 -18.99
C GLY A 435 -33.75 2.96 -19.24
N ALA A 436 -33.76 2.55 -20.51
CA ALA A 436 -33.15 1.31 -21.02
C ALA A 436 -32.01 1.60 -22.02
N ASP A 437 -31.61 2.87 -22.16
CA ASP A 437 -30.46 3.26 -22.98
C ASP A 437 -29.14 2.81 -22.34
N SER A 438 -28.10 2.69 -23.13
CA SER A 438 -26.82 2.15 -22.67
C SER A 438 -26.19 2.97 -21.51
N LEU A 439 -26.43 4.27 -21.45
CA LEU A 439 -25.96 5.11 -20.33
C LEU A 439 -26.69 4.75 -19.03
N SER A 440 -28.02 4.66 -19.06
CA SER A 440 -28.84 4.24 -17.90
C SER A 440 -28.48 2.84 -17.44
N VAL A 441 -28.27 1.93 -18.39
CA VAL A 441 -27.82 0.57 -18.11
C VAL A 441 -26.42 0.54 -17.48
N GLY A 442 -25.51 1.42 -17.92
CA GLY A 442 -24.21 1.61 -17.27
C GLY A 442 -24.33 2.01 -15.78
N ARG A 443 -25.26 2.90 -15.45
CA ARG A 443 -25.59 3.26 -14.05
C ARG A 443 -26.13 2.07 -13.26
N GLN A 444 -26.98 1.22 -13.91
CA GLN A 444 -27.51 0.01 -13.28
C GLN A 444 -26.42 -1.01 -12.98
N ILE A 445 -25.42 -1.16 -13.85
CA ILE A 445 -24.25 -2.04 -13.59
C ILE A 445 -23.59 -1.66 -12.27
N LEU A 446 -23.29 -0.38 -12.05
CA LEU A 446 -22.66 0.05 -10.79
C LEU A 446 -23.60 -0.16 -9.60
N LYS A 447 -24.91 0.17 -9.75
CA LYS A 447 -25.91 -0.05 -8.70
C LYS A 447 -25.93 -1.50 -8.20
N ASP A 448 -25.84 -2.46 -9.09
CA ASP A 448 -25.85 -3.89 -8.73
C ASP A 448 -24.49 -4.37 -8.21
N ALA A 449 -23.39 -3.81 -8.74
CA ALA A 449 -22.05 -4.10 -8.25
C ALA A 449 -21.83 -3.63 -6.81
N LEU A 450 -22.39 -2.48 -6.41
CA LEU A 450 -22.27 -1.94 -5.04
C LEU A 450 -22.88 -2.87 -3.96
N LYS A 451 -23.76 -3.77 -4.33
CA LYS A 451 -24.37 -4.75 -3.41
C LYS A 451 -23.46 -5.98 -3.17
N GLN A 452 -22.54 -6.26 -4.08
CA GLN A 452 -21.73 -7.48 -4.07
C GLN A 452 -20.80 -7.61 -2.86
N PRO A 453 -20.17 -6.55 -2.33
CA PRO A 453 -19.40 -6.61 -1.09
C PRO A 453 -20.24 -7.17 0.08
N PHE A 454 -21.42 -6.63 0.32
CA PHE A 454 -22.34 -7.14 1.35
C PHE A 454 -22.70 -8.61 1.13
N LEU A 455 -23.14 -8.96 -0.09
CA LEU A 455 -23.49 -10.33 -0.44
C LEU A 455 -22.34 -11.31 -0.21
N GLN A 456 -21.10 -10.93 -0.55
CA GLN A 456 -19.95 -11.80 -0.37
C GLN A 456 -19.61 -12.00 1.11
N ILE A 457 -19.70 -10.96 1.95
CA ILE A 457 -19.51 -11.09 3.40
C ILE A 457 -20.54 -12.05 4.00
N MET A 458 -21.80 -11.90 3.62
CA MET A 458 -22.87 -12.80 4.10
C MET A 458 -22.64 -14.25 3.65
N LYS A 459 -22.24 -14.47 2.39
CA LYS A 459 -21.91 -15.81 1.85
C LYS A 459 -20.74 -16.45 2.59
N ASN A 460 -19.68 -15.70 2.87
CA ASN A 460 -18.52 -16.21 3.61
C ASN A 460 -18.89 -16.56 5.06
N ALA A 461 -19.88 -15.89 5.63
CA ALA A 461 -20.44 -16.20 6.95
C ALA A 461 -21.43 -17.39 6.94
N GLY A 462 -21.75 -17.95 5.79
CA GLY A 462 -22.72 -19.05 5.66
C GLY A 462 -24.18 -18.63 5.83
N LEU A 463 -24.47 -17.34 5.67
CA LEU A 463 -25.80 -16.77 5.84
C LEU A 463 -26.57 -16.69 4.50
N ASN A 464 -27.89 -16.59 4.56
CA ASN A 464 -28.72 -16.37 3.37
C ASN A 464 -28.57 -14.91 2.90
N ALA A 465 -27.58 -14.68 2.03
CA ALA A 465 -27.17 -13.36 1.60
C ALA A 465 -28.29 -12.58 0.88
N ASP A 466 -29.05 -13.24 0.02
CA ASP A 466 -30.10 -12.58 -0.77
C ASP A 466 -31.30 -12.15 0.10
N ALA A 467 -31.70 -12.99 1.05
CA ALA A 467 -32.75 -12.63 2.01
C ALA A 467 -32.35 -11.47 2.91
N LEU A 468 -31.08 -11.45 3.36
CA LEU A 468 -30.55 -10.37 4.19
C LEU A 468 -30.37 -9.07 3.39
N LEU A 469 -29.96 -9.16 2.12
CA LEU A 469 -29.91 -7.99 1.24
C LEU A 469 -31.28 -7.33 1.10
N ALA A 470 -32.32 -8.10 0.84
CA ALA A 470 -33.68 -7.58 0.70
C ALA A 470 -34.16 -6.88 2.00
N GLN A 471 -33.78 -7.42 3.16
CA GLN A 471 -34.10 -6.79 4.45
C GLN A 471 -33.34 -5.47 4.64
N VAL A 472 -32.04 -5.40 4.26
CA VAL A 472 -31.24 -4.16 4.36
C VAL A 472 -31.75 -3.10 3.39
N GLU A 473 -32.12 -3.48 2.15
CA GLU A 473 -32.67 -2.56 1.14
C GLU A 473 -34.01 -1.95 1.56
N SER A 474 -34.84 -2.72 2.26
CA SER A 474 -36.15 -2.24 2.77
C SER A 474 -36.06 -1.61 4.17
N GLY A 475 -34.93 -1.76 4.85
CA GLY A 475 -34.69 -1.30 6.20
C GLY A 475 -34.34 0.19 6.31
N LYS A 476 -34.03 0.62 7.53
CA LYS A 476 -33.51 1.98 7.75
C LYS A 476 -32.06 2.08 7.29
N PRO A 477 -31.64 3.20 6.68
CA PRO A 477 -30.23 3.43 6.36
C PRO A 477 -29.31 3.25 7.58
N GLY A 478 -28.18 2.57 7.38
CA GLY A 478 -27.22 2.26 8.45
C GLY A 478 -27.57 1.01 9.27
N PHE A 479 -28.69 0.33 8.97
CA PHE A 479 -29.04 -0.96 9.57
C PHE A 479 -28.53 -2.10 8.70
N GLY A 480 -27.93 -3.10 9.33
CA GLY A 480 -27.36 -4.28 8.67
C GLY A 480 -27.18 -5.43 9.65
N VAL A 481 -26.40 -6.42 9.25
CA VAL A 481 -26.19 -7.65 10.04
C VAL A 481 -24.74 -7.68 10.55
N ASN A 482 -24.57 -7.91 11.85
CA ASN A 482 -23.29 -8.27 12.41
C ASN A 482 -23.07 -9.78 12.24
N VAL A 483 -22.22 -10.17 11.29
CA VAL A 483 -21.97 -11.59 10.98
C VAL A 483 -21.30 -12.36 12.13
N MET A 484 -20.77 -11.67 13.14
CA MET A 484 -20.26 -12.30 14.37
C MET A 484 -21.37 -12.62 15.37
N LYS A 485 -22.54 -11.96 15.23
CA LYS A 485 -23.75 -12.15 16.06
C LYS A 485 -24.99 -12.10 15.17
N PRO A 486 -25.17 -13.04 14.23
CA PRO A 486 -26.26 -13.00 13.26
C PRO A 486 -27.65 -13.15 13.90
N GLU A 487 -27.71 -13.69 15.10
CA GLU A 487 -28.94 -13.81 15.91
C GLU A 487 -29.55 -12.47 16.32
N ASP A 488 -28.77 -11.39 16.35
CA ASP A 488 -29.28 -10.04 16.67
C ASP A 488 -30.14 -9.44 15.55
N GLY A 489 -30.15 -10.08 14.35
CA GLY A 489 -30.88 -9.62 13.18
C GLY A 489 -30.36 -8.30 12.60
N LEU A 490 -31.27 -7.43 12.14
CA LEU A 490 -30.91 -6.10 11.64
C LEU A 490 -30.70 -5.11 12.80
N ILE A 491 -29.48 -4.64 12.94
CA ILE A 491 -29.07 -3.68 13.97
C ILE A 491 -28.47 -2.42 13.34
N ASP A 492 -28.40 -1.35 14.09
CA ASP A 492 -27.60 -0.17 13.74
C ASP A 492 -26.11 -0.54 13.80
N VAL A 493 -25.53 -0.80 12.63
CA VAL A 493 -24.16 -1.35 12.54
C VAL A 493 -23.10 -0.38 13.08
N LYS A 494 -23.31 0.94 12.96
CA LYS A 494 -22.39 1.92 13.54
C LYS A 494 -22.40 1.89 15.06
N LYS A 495 -23.58 1.74 15.69
CA LYS A 495 -23.68 1.59 17.15
C LYS A 495 -23.11 0.28 17.65
N ALA A 496 -23.17 -0.75 16.83
CA ALA A 496 -22.60 -2.06 17.13
C ALA A 496 -21.08 -2.13 16.87
N GLY A 497 -20.44 -1.02 16.48
CA GLY A 497 -19.01 -0.96 16.21
C GLY A 497 -18.62 -1.53 14.83
N VAL A 498 -19.59 -1.89 13.97
CA VAL A 498 -19.30 -2.35 12.60
C VAL A 498 -19.21 -1.12 11.69
N ILE A 499 -17.99 -0.64 11.48
CA ILE A 499 -17.69 0.62 10.80
C ILE A 499 -16.53 0.44 9.82
N ASP A 500 -16.57 1.14 8.70
CA ASP A 500 -15.49 1.15 7.71
C ASP A 500 -14.91 2.57 7.58
N PRO A 501 -13.61 2.74 7.31
CA PRO A 501 -13.04 4.03 6.95
C PRO A 501 -13.69 4.56 5.67
N ALA A 502 -14.15 5.81 5.69
CA ALA A 502 -14.79 6.43 4.52
C ALA A 502 -13.85 6.47 3.32
N ARG A 503 -12.56 6.76 3.55
CA ARG A 503 -11.53 6.79 2.51
C ARG A 503 -11.37 5.42 1.83
N VAL A 504 -11.29 4.33 2.60
CA VAL A 504 -11.18 2.97 2.05
C VAL A 504 -12.36 2.64 1.13
N THR A 505 -13.58 2.91 1.61
CA THR A 505 -14.80 2.66 0.83
C THR A 505 -14.86 3.51 -0.43
N LYS A 506 -14.47 4.79 -0.35
CA LYS A 506 -14.42 5.74 -1.47
C LYS A 506 -13.41 5.30 -2.53
N GLU A 507 -12.17 5.04 -2.13
CA GLU A 507 -11.11 4.64 -3.04
C GLU A 507 -11.39 3.26 -3.68
N ALA A 508 -12.06 2.34 -2.97
CA ALA A 508 -12.50 1.07 -3.54
C ALA A 508 -13.48 1.29 -4.71
N VAL A 509 -14.46 2.18 -4.55
CA VAL A 509 -15.40 2.52 -5.63
C VAL A 509 -14.69 3.21 -6.79
N GLN A 510 -13.83 4.19 -6.53
CA GLN A 510 -13.12 4.96 -7.57
C GLN A 510 -12.20 4.06 -8.40
N ASN A 511 -11.38 3.24 -7.77
CA ASN A 511 -10.46 2.33 -8.46
C ASN A 511 -11.21 1.25 -9.25
N ALA A 512 -12.28 0.68 -8.68
CA ALA A 512 -13.08 -0.32 -9.36
C ALA A 512 -13.78 0.27 -10.60
N VAL A 513 -14.39 1.44 -10.47
CA VAL A 513 -15.03 2.16 -11.57
C VAL A 513 -14.01 2.47 -12.67
N SER A 514 -12.86 3.05 -12.31
CA SER A 514 -11.82 3.46 -13.27
C SER A 514 -11.31 2.28 -14.11
N ILE A 515 -10.93 1.18 -13.45
CA ILE A 515 -10.31 0.04 -14.11
C ILE A 515 -11.34 -0.77 -14.90
N ALA A 516 -12.49 -1.10 -14.28
CA ALA A 516 -13.49 -1.92 -14.93
C ALA A 516 -14.18 -1.20 -16.11
N SER A 517 -14.48 0.09 -15.98
CA SER A 517 -15.09 0.86 -17.07
C SER A 517 -14.15 1.00 -18.27
N THR A 518 -12.87 1.20 -18.02
CA THR A 518 -11.85 1.26 -19.08
C THR A 518 -11.69 -0.08 -19.77
N ALA A 519 -11.57 -1.18 -19.02
CA ALA A 519 -11.45 -2.53 -19.56
C ALA A 519 -12.70 -2.96 -20.35
N ALA A 520 -13.90 -2.53 -19.94
CA ALA A 520 -15.14 -2.82 -20.66
C ALA A 520 -15.19 -2.23 -22.08
N THR A 521 -14.42 -1.18 -22.37
CA THR A 521 -14.36 -0.60 -23.71
C THR A 521 -13.37 -1.28 -24.66
N MET A 522 -12.75 -2.38 -24.24
CA MET A 522 -11.77 -3.10 -25.02
C MET A 522 -12.39 -3.71 -26.29
N GLY A 523 -11.83 -3.37 -27.46
CA GLY A 523 -12.16 -3.97 -28.76
C GLY A 523 -11.17 -5.01 -29.22
N ALA A 524 -9.94 -4.98 -28.69
CA ALA A 524 -8.89 -5.96 -29.00
C ALA A 524 -7.97 -6.19 -27.80
N LEU A 525 -7.44 -7.39 -27.71
CA LEU A 525 -6.44 -7.81 -26.73
C LEU A 525 -5.18 -8.27 -27.48
N VAL A 526 -4.04 -7.66 -27.18
CA VAL A 526 -2.73 -8.02 -27.77
C VAL A 526 -1.86 -8.65 -26.70
N VAL A 527 -1.46 -9.89 -26.91
CA VAL A 527 -0.64 -10.65 -25.96
C VAL A 527 0.62 -11.22 -26.61
N ASP A 528 1.65 -11.45 -25.82
CA ASP A 528 2.85 -12.13 -26.29
C ASP A 528 2.57 -13.62 -26.41
N ILE A 529 3.08 -14.25 -27.50
CA ILE A 529 3.03 -15.70 -27.65
C ILE A 529 4.20 -16.27 -26.85
N PRO A 530 3.97 -17.19 -25.90
CA PRO A 530 5.04 -17.85 -25.17
C PRO A 530 5.97 -18.57 -26.15
N GLU A 531 7.28 -18.44 -25.98
CA GLU A 531 8.22 -19.27 -26.71
C GLU A 531 8.08 -20.71 -26.19
N ALA A 532 7.91 -21.68 -27.12
CA ALA A 532 7.90 -23.09 -26.73
C ALA A 532 9.23 -23.40 -26.01
N GLU A 533 9.16 -23.90 -24.78
CA GLU A 533 10.33 -24.43 -24.10
C GLU A 533 10.93 -25.50 -25.04
N VAL A 534 12.07 -25.18 -25.64
CA VAL A 534 12.86 -26.16 -26.39
C VAL A 534 13.36 -27.15 -25.34
N ALA A 535 12.72 -28.30 -25.27
CA ALA A 535 13.15 -29.38 -24.41
C ALA A 535 14.66 -29.58 -24.64
N ALA A 536 15.48 -29.40 -23.62
CA ALA A 536 16.90 -29.60 -23.67
C ALA A 536 17.11 -31.05 -24.10
N VAL A 537 17.57 -31.25 -25.34
CA VAL A 537 17.95 -32.55 -25.86
C VAL A 537 19.09 -33.03 -24.96
N PRO A 538 18.96 -34.19 -24.27
CA PRO A 538 20.05 -34.70 -23.48
C PRO A 538 21.26 -34.89 -24.42
N GLY A 539 22.32 -34.11 -24.17
CA GLY A 539 23.51 -34.08 -25.01
C GLY A 539 24.05 -35.47 -25.19
N GLY A 540 24.10 -35.91 -26.44
CA GLY A 540 24.84 -37.10 -26.85
C GLY A 540 26.29 -36.94 -26.42
N MET A 541 26.83 -37.90 -25.70
CA MET A 541 28.26 -38.03 -25.39
C MET A 541 29.08 -37.94 -26.68
N PRO A 542 30.14 -37.12 -26.71
CA PRO A 542 31.11 -37.23 -27.79
C PRO A 542 31.83 -38.59 -27.65
N GLY A 543 31.66 -39.45 -28.65
CA GLY A 543 32.35 -40.71 -28.70
C GLY A 543 33.87 -40.50 -28.64
N MET A 544 34.52 -41.18 -27.70
CA MET A 544 35.96 -41.42 -27.71
C MET A 544 36.31 -42.18 -28.99
N GLY A 545 36.86 -41.51 -30.00
CA GLY A 545 37.61 -42.12 -31.11
C GLY A 545 39.00 -42.49 -30.62
N MET A 546 39.25 -43.77 -30.49
CA MET A 546 40.64 -44.33 -30.49
C MET A 546 41.32 -44.03 -31.78
N MET A 547 42.46 -43.39 -31.78
CA MET A 547 43.75 -43.83 -32.31
C MET A 547 44.83 -42.86 -31.91
#